data_e3d33d9f68db6933be6b2d76075e08c4
#
_entry.id   e3d33d9f68db6933be6b2d76075e08c4
#
_cell.length_a   1.000
_cell.length_b   1.000
_cell.length_c   1.000
_cell.angle_alpha   90.00
_cell.angle_beta   90.00
_cell.angle_gamma   90.00
#
_symmetry.space_group_name_H-M   'P 1'
#
loop_
_entity.id
_entity.type
_entity.pdbx_description
1 polymer ?
#
loop_
_entity_poly.entity_id
_entity_poly.type
_entity_poly.pdbx_seq_one_letter_code
_entity_poly.pdbx_strand_id
1 'polypeptide(L)'
;MCIFAMSEPGVAHGEGVYLGRTSIYKIPLMLDLRATVNPHISILGISGAGKSYMLKNLMIREVVYNSANVLILDWNGEYSDTVHFLGGNDRVIERDKSIPSSEDEGFAELLHGVNSINLHKLRDDEERKRVVYSVIRSLIEYMHGRGIGERMRLFVVLDEAWRTLDNPDMVQQLYREGRKYGISVVTATQAVGDVSRGVISNSACLFIFKLQGDNDAGWLVESGVVEKGNAALLGELPVGSCMVRINYKGEGRASTFFLDRIDGFSTDVCHITKGDRMKYEISLSRILEALDRLVENRAAKERIRSFLESGNGRTELVNLIREMMRLGFDRATIVTFTRSIGVNDIDTVEAYENAKDVRLDIEEE
;
A
#
# COMPACT_ATOMS: atom_id res chain seq x y z
N MET A 1 21.50 30.80 5.57
CA MET A 1 21.74 29.43 6.08
C MET A 1 20.83 29.24 7.28
N CYS A 2 19.55 28.93 7.00
CA CYS A 2 18.56 28.68 8.07
C CYS A 2 18.57 27.18 8.35
N ILE A 3 19.13 26.83 9.48
CA ILE A 3 18.98 25.51 10.07
C ILE A 3 17.55 25.45 10.56
N PHE A 4 16.64 24.85 9.78
CA PHE A 4 15.36 24.43 10.31
C PHE A 4 15.62 23.29 11.27
N ALA A 5 15.43 23.58 12.54
CA ALA A 5 15.28 22.56 13.56
C ALA A 5 14.08 21.70 13.13
N MET A 6 14.33 20.57 12.52
CA MET A 6 13.34 19.53 12.32
C MET A 6 13.05 18.97 13.72
N SER A 7 11.93 19.41 14.31
CA SER A 7 11.26 18.56 15.30
C SER A 7 10.95 17.27 14.53
N GLU A 8 11.59 16.17 14.92
CA GLU A 8 11.30 14.85 14.37
C GLU A 8 9.85 14.49 14.65
N PRO A 9 8.91 14.64 13.71
CA PRO A 9 7.59 14.09 13.90
C PRO A 9 7.66 12.63 13.50
N GLY A 10 7.55 11.77 14.49
CA GLY A 10 7.16 10.39 14.23
C GLY A 10 8.14 9.53 13.45
N VAL A 11 9.45 9.69 13.69
CA VAL A 11 10.42 8.65 13.37
C VAL A 11 10.09 7.47 14.26
N ALA A 12 9.59 6.42 13.64
CA ALA A 12 9.61 5.07 14.14
C ALA A 12 8.86 4.79 15.46
N HIS A 13 7.57 4.87 15.46
CA HIS A 13 6.80 3.91 16.25
C HIS A 13 6.15 2.91 15.31
N GLY A 14 6.86 1.87 15.00
CA GLY A 14 6.53 0.49 14.61
C GLY A 14 5.30 0.15 13.74
N GLU A 15 4.47 1.07 13.34
CA GLU A 15 3.16 0.77 12.77
C GLU A 15 2.93 1.38 11.37
N GLY A 16 3.86 2.14 10.83
CA GLY A 16 3.81 2.70 9.48
C GLY A 16 4.45 1.83 8.42
N VAL A 17 4.13 2.08 7.16
CA VAL A 17 4.80 1.40 6.03
C VAL A 17 5.99 2.22 5.55
N TYR A 18 7.10 1.55 5.29
CA TYR A 18 8.29 2.18 4.74
C TYR A 18 8.06 2.57 3.28
N LEU A 19 8.40 3.80 2.91
CA LEU A 19 8.24 4.29 1.54
C LEU A 19 9.55 4.37 0.77
N GLY A 20 10.64 4.78 1.42
CA GLY A 20 11.93 5.04 0.81
C GLY A 20 12.77 5.96 1.67
N ARG A 21 13.80 6.55 1.09
CA ARG A 21 14.71 7.47 1.80
C ARG A 21 14.57 8.88 1.28
N THR A 22 14.64 9.85 2.19
CA THR A 22 14.66 11.28 1.82
C THR A 22 15.91 11.63 1.00
N SER A 23 15.77 12.55 0.04
CA SER A 23 16.83 12.87 -0.92
C SER A 23 18.08 13.44 -0.26
N ILE A 24 17.92 14.33 0.72
CA ILE A 24 19.04 15.07 1.31
C ILE A 24 19.72 14.25 2.41
N TYR A 25 18.95 13.82 3.40
CA TYR A 25 19.51 13.19 4.62
C TYR A 25 19.48 11.68 4.60
N LYS A 26 18.92 11.05 3.54
CA LYS A 26 18.77 9.58 3.41
C LYS A 26 18.04 8.93 4.59
N ILE A 27 17.20 9.70 5.28
CA ILE A 27 16.39 9.22 6.41
C ILE A 27 15.25 8.37 5.88
N PRO A 28 14.97 7.19 6.47
CA PRO A 28 13.81 6.38 6.12
C PRO A 28 12.53 7.17 6.36
N LEU A 29 11.65 7.21 5.35
CA LEU A 29 10.31 7.77 5.49
C LEU A 29 9.30 6.65 5.70
N MET A 30 8.65 6.70 6.86
CA MET A 30 7.57 5.79 7.25
C MET A 30 6.23 6.52 7.12
N LEU A 31 5.23 5.87 6.54
CA LEU A 31 3.87 6.40 6.43
C LEU A 31 2.93 5.65 7.37
N ASP A 32 2.44 6.31 8.41
CA ASP A 32 1.35 5.83 9.25
C ASP A 32 0.07 6.61 8.95
N LEU A 33 -0.83 6.01 8.18
CA LEU A 33 -2.10 6.64 7.82
C LEU A 33 -3.05 6.86 9.01
N ARG A 34 -2.81 6.22 10.15
CA ARG A 34 -3.59 6.46 11.37
C ARG A 34 -3.18 7.76 12.05
N ALA A 35 -1.93 8.17 11.87
CA ALA A 35 -1.40 9.44 12.36
C ALA A 35 -1.83 10.64 11.50
N THR A 36 -2.32 10.41 10.28
CA THR A 36 -2.75 11.48 9.37
C THR A 36 -4.16 11.99 9.68
N VAL A 37 -4.48 13.22 9.25
CA VAL A 37 -5.81 13.83 9.46
C VAL A 37 -6.95 13.06 8.80
N ASN A 38 -6.65 12.37 7.71
CA ASN A 38 -7.51 11.38 7.05
C ASN A 38 -6.63 10.34 6.34
N PRO A 39 -7.14 9.17 5.95
CA PRO A 39 -6.33 8.11 5.35
C PRO A 39 -6.23 8.19 3.81
N HIS A 40 -6.69 9.29 3.19
CA HIS A 40 -6.75 9.37 1.73
C HIS A 40 -5.43 9.82 1.12
N ILE A 41 -5.14 9.28 -0.06
CA ILE A 41 -3.88 9.45 -0.78
C ILE A 41 -4.17 9.90 -2.21
N SER A 42 -3.43 10.89 -2.70
CA SER A 42 -3.41 11.24 -4.12
C SER A 42 -2.00 11.18 -4.68
N ILE A 43 -1.86 10.59 -5.85
CA ILE A 43 -0.61 10.37 -6.56
C ILE A 43 -0.67 11.10 -7.89
N LEU A 44 0.18 12.09 -8.07
CA LEU A 44 0.19 13.00 -9.21
C LEU A 44 1.49 12.85 -10.00
N GLY A 45 1.45 12.98 -11.32
CA GLY A 45 2.65 13.03 -12.15
C GLY A 45 2.44 12.45 -13.54
N ILE A 46 3.33 12.74 -14.46
CA ILE A 46 3.26 12.30 -15.86
C ILE A 46 3.33 10.77 -15.99
N SER A 47 2.98 10.27 -17.17
CA SER A 47 3.17 8.85 -17.51
C SER A 47 4.65 8.47 -17.42
N GLY A 48 4.94 7.26 -16.92
CA GLY A 48 6.30 6.76 -16.74
C GLY A 48 7.09 7.38 -15.57
N ALA A 49 6.52 8.32 -14.80
CA ALA A 49 7.21 8.94 -13.66
C ALA A 49 7.38 8.01 -12.44
N GLY A 50 6.66 6.87 -12.38
CA GLY A 50 6.77 5.90 -11.29
C GLY A 50 5.53 5.78 -10.41
N LYS A 51 4.39 6.40 -10.77
CA LYS A 51 3.13 6.35 -9.99
C LYS A 51 2.63 4.94 -9.71
N SER A 52 2.40 4.14 -10.76
CA SER A 52 1.89 2.77 -10.61
C SER A 52 2.87 1.87 -9.85
N TYR A 53 4.18 2.10 -10.02
CA TYR A 53 5.20 1.41 -9.24
C TYR A 53 5.09 1.73 -7.74
N MET A 54 4.99 3.00 -7.38
CA MET A 54 4.78 3.45 -6.00
C MET A 54 3.49 2.86 -5.43
N LEU A 55 2.40 2.93 -6.19
CA LEU A 55 1.09 2.46 -5.77
C LEU A 55 1.09 0.94 -5.48
N LYS A 56 1.67 0.14 -6.38
CA LYS A 56 1.85 -1.31 -6.16
C LYS A 56 2.65 -1.60 -4.89
N ASN A 57 3.76 -0.89 -4.68
CA ASN A 57 4.59 -1.06 -3.49
C ASN A 57 3.88 -0.66 -2.20
N LEU A 58 3.09 0.42 -2.23
CA LEU A 58 2.29 0.85 -1.09
C LEU A 58 1.23 -0.20 -0.74
N MET A 59 0.49 -0.71 -1.74
CA MET A 59 -0.53 -1.73 -1.52
C MET A 59 0.07 -3.02 -0.95
N ILE A 60 1.17 -3.50 -1.53
CA ILE A 60 1.85 -4.70 -1.02
C ILE A 60 2.23 -4.51 0.44
N ARG A 61 2.81 -3.37 0.80
CA ARG A 61 3.20 -3.08 2.17
C ARG A 61 2.03 -2.96 3.12
N GLU A 62 0.94 -2.31 2.72
CA GLU A 62 -0.25 -2.19 3.54
C GLU A 62 -0.93 -3.55 3.77
N VAL A 63 -0.96 -4.42 2.77
CA VAL A 63 -1.49 -5.79 2.92
C VAL A 63 -0.58 -6.61 3.84
N VAL A 64 0.73 -6.59 3.59
CA VAL A 64 1.71 -7.39 4.33
C VAL A 64 1.83 -6.95 5.79
N TYR A 65 2.03 -5.65 6.03
CA TYR A 65 2.31 -5.14 7.37
C TYR A 65 1.05 -4.84 8.17
N ASN A 66 0.00 -4.39 7.51
CA ASN A 66 -1.19 -3.87 8.17
C ASN A 66 -2.43 -4.76 8.00
N SER A 67 -2.31 -5.88 7.28
CA SER A 67 -3.44 -6.77 6.94
C SER A 67 -4.62 -5.99 6.31
N ALA A 68 -4.29 -5.03 5.46
CA ALA A 68 -5.27 -4.19 4.82
C ALA A 68 -6.00 -4.95 3.71
N ASN A 69 -7.28 -4.67 3.53
CA ASN A 69 -8.03 -5.08 2.36
C ASN A 69 -7.79 -4.08 1.23
N VAL A 70 -7.82 -4.53 -0.01
CA VAL A 70 -7.59 -3.69 -1.19
C VAL A 70 -8.62 -4.00 -2.27
N LEU A 71 -9.31 -2.98 -2.75
CA LEU A 71 -10.16 -3.04 -3.94
C LEU A 71 -9.59 -2.10 -5.00
N ILE A 72 -9.20 -2.65 -6.14
CA ILE A 72 -8.60 -1.90 -7.24
C ILE A 72 -9.61 -1.78 -8.38
N LEU A 73 -9.89 -0.55 -8.81
CA LEU A 73 -10.61 -0.29 -10.05
C LEU A 73 -9.56 -0.08 -11.14
N ASP A 74 -9.21 -1.18 -11.81
CA ASP A 74 -8.08 -1.27 -12.73
C ASP A 74 -8.53 -0.98 -14.17
N TRP A 75 -8.28 0.25 -14.60
CA TRP A 75 -8.71 0.72 -15.92
C TRP A 75 -8.00 0.02 -17.07
N ASN A 76 -6.71 -0.26 -16.90
CA ASN A 76 -5.82 -0.75 -17.97
C ASN A 76 -5.43 -2.22 -17.83
N GLY A 77 -5.73 -2.88 -16.71
CA GLY A 77 -5.30 -4.24 -16.42
C GLY A 77 -3.84 -4.34 -15.95
N GLU A 78 -3.33 -3.29 -15.31
CA GLU A 78 -1.92 -3.22 -14.89
C GLU A 78 -1.64 -3.90 -13.54
N TYR A 79 -2.68 -4.27 -12.77
CA TYR A 79 -2.53 -4.76 -11.41
C TYR A 79 -2.71 -6.27 -11.24
N SER A 80 -3.09 -6.99 -12.30
CA SER A 80 -3.35 -8.45 -12.26
C SER A 80 -2.25 -9.23 -11.58
N ASP A 81 -0.99 -8.99 -11.96
CA ASP A 81 0.17 -9.68 -11.37
C ASP A 81 0.33 -9.37 -9.88
N THR A 82 0.12 -8.12 -9.49
CA THR A 82 0.20 -7.70 -8.08
C THR A 82 -0.90 -8.32 -7.24
N VAL A 83 -2.11 -8.40 -7.79
CA VAL A 83 -3.28 -9.02 -7.13
C VAL A 83 -3.04 -10.50 -6.91
N HIS A 84 -2.62 -11.22 -7.96
CA HIS A 84 -2.31 -12.65 -7.87
C HIS A 84 -1.14 -12.93 -6.91
N PHE A 85 -0.12 -12.06 -6.95
CA PHE A 85 1.00 -12.13 -6.02
C PHE A 85 0.56 -12.05 -4.54
N LEU A 86 -0.42 -11.19 -4.25
CA LEU A 86 -0.99 -11.04 -2.90
C LEU A 86 -2.05 -12.11 -2.56
N GLY A 87 -2.22 -13.13 -3.39
CA GLY A 87 -3.24 -14.17 -3.20
C GLY A 87 -4.67 -13.69 -3.42
N GLY A 88 -4.82 -12.59 -4.15
CA GLY A 88 -6.11 -11.96 -4.40
C GLY A 88 -6.81 -12.43 -5.68
N ASN A 89 -7.98 -11.85 -5.94
CA ASN A 89 -8.82 -12.17 -7.08
C ASN A 89 -8.84 -11.04 -8.11
N ASP A 90 -8.42 -11.31 -9.33
CA ASP A 90 -8.53 -10.39 -10.47
C ASP A 90 -9.80 -10.70 -11.26
N ARG A 91 -10.82 -9.84 -11.15
CA ARG A 91 -12.11 -10.00 -11.84
C ARG A 91 -12.10 -9.22 -13.14
N VAL A 92 -11.82 -9.89 -14.24
CA VAL A 92 -11.90 -9.30 -15.58
C VAL A 92 -13.36 -9.14 -15.97
N ILE A 93 -13.79 -7.89 -16.19
CA ILE A 93 -15.15 -7.56 -16.61
C ILE A 93 -15.26 -7.65 -18.13
N GLU A 94 -16.24 -8.43 -18.58
CA GLU A 94 -16.65 -8.57 -19.96
C GLU A 94 -18.06 -7.96 -20.14
N ARG A 95 -18.43 -7.67 -21.38
CA ARG A 95 -19.62 -6.87 -21.73
C ARG A 95 -20.96 -7.33 -21.10
N ASP A 96 -21.05 -8.62 -20.78
CA ASP A 96 -22.28 -9.25 -20.27
C ASP A 96 -22.20 -9.66 -18.78
N LYS A 97 -21.11 -9.31 -18.09
CA LYS A 97 -20.94 -9.65 -16.66
C LYS A 97 -21.41 -8.50 -15.77
N SER A 98 -22.38 -8.79 -14.91
CA SER A 98 -22.80 -7.87 -13.85
C SER A 98 -21.79 -7.87 -12.70
N ILE A 99 -21.60 -6.69 -12.09
CA ILE A 99 -20.90 -6.55 -10.83
C ILE A 99 -21.90 -6.75 -9.71
N PRO A 100 -21.54 -7.46 -8.62
CA PRO A 100 -22.40 -7.57 -7.46
C PRO A 100 -22.80 -6.19 -6.94
N SER A 101 -24.07 -6.01 -6.61
CA SER A 101 -24.58 -4.80 -5.97
C SER A 101 -24.38 -4.86 -4.45
N SER A 102 -24.60 -3.76 -3.75
CA SER A 102 -24.52 -3.68 -2.29
C SER A 102 -25.40 -4.68 -1.53
N GLU A 103 -26.45 -5.16 -2.16
CA GLU A 103 -27.41 -6.14 -1.63
C GLU A 103 -26.95 -7.58 -1.84
N ASP A 104 -25.98 -7.82 -2.73
CA ASP A 104 -25.47 -9.15 -3.04
C ASP A 104 -24.40 -9.58 -2.03
N GLU A 105 -24.46 -10.81 -1.54
CA GLU A 105 -23.42 -11.38 -0.66
C GLU A 105 -22.01 -11.30 -1.28
N GLY A 106 -21.91 -11.46 -2.61
CA GLY A 106 -20.68 -11.36 -3.36
C GLY A 106 -20.03 -9.96 -3.36
N PHE A 107 -20.79 -8.90 -3.00
CA PHE A 107 -20.20 -7.56 -2.86
C PHE A 107 -19.33 -7.46 -1.62
N ALA A 108 -19.76 -8.04 -0.49
CA ALA A 108 -18.97 -8.08 0.73
C ALA A 108 -17.62 -8.78 0.52
N GLU A 109 -17.59 -9.85 -0.30
CA GLU A 109 -16.35 -10.57 -0.64
C GLU A 109 -15.36 -9.68 -1.40
N LEU A 110 -15.85 -8.74 -2.25
CA LEU A 110 -14.97 -7.79 -2.94
C LEU A 110 -14.22 -6.86 -1.98
N LEU A 111 -14.74 -6.65 -0.79
CA LEU A 111 -14.19 -5.73 0.19
C LEU A 111 -13.24 -6.41 1.18
N HIS A 112 -13.07 -7.73 1.09
CA HIS A 112 -12.17 -8.52 1.93
C HIS A 112 -11.01 -9.09 1.12
N GLY A 113 -9.80 -9.06 1.71
CA GLY A 113 -8.58 -9.47 1.03
C GLY A 113 -8.16 -8.49 -0.06
N VAL A 114 -7.59 -9.01 -1.15
CA VAL A 114 -7.13 -8.21 -2.30
C VAL A 114 -7.96 -8.55 -3.52
N ASN A 115 -8.64 -7.58 -4.06
CA ASN A 115 -9.49 -7.77 -5.23
C ASN A 115 -9.23 -6.67 -6.25
N SER A 116 -9.29 -7.00 -7.55
CA SER A 116 -9.36 -6.02 -8.62
C SER A 116 -10.59 -6.23 -9.50
N ILE A 117 -11.14 -5.13 -9.97
CA ILE A 117 -12.14 -5.07 -11.03
C ILE A 117 -11.42 -4.57 -12.26
N ASN A 118 -11.06 -5.50 -13.11
CA ASN A 118 -10.20 -5.26 -14.27
C ASN A 118 -11.04 -4.96 -15.50
N LEU A 119 -10.89 -3.75 -16.03
CA LEU A 119 -11.74 -3.18 -17.07
C LEU A 119 -11.10 -3.24 -18.48
N HIS A 120 -9.90 -3.82 -18.62
CA HIS A 120 -9.13 -3.75 -19.86
C HIS A 120 -9.85 -4.34 -21.08
N LYS A 121 -10.75 -5.32 -20.89
CA LYS A 121 -11.52 -5.94 -21.98
C LYS A 121 -12.71 -5.10 -22.45
N LEU A 122 -13.17 -4.14 -21.67
CA LEU A 122 -14.18 -3.19 -22.10
C LEU A 122 -13.51 -2.18 -23.03
N ARG A 123 -14.10 -1.99 -24.23
CA ARG A 123 -13.51 -1.11 -25.25
C ARG A 123 -13.98 0.33 -25.13
N ASP A 124 -15.19 0.53 -24.58
CA ASP A 124 -15.82 1.83 -24.44
C ASP A 124 -15.55 2.43 -23.07
N ASP A 125 -15.01 3.64 -23.04
CA ASP A 125 -14.71 4.36 -21.80
C ASP A 125 -15.99 4.65 -21.01
N GLU A 126 -17.14 4.87 -21.66
CA GLU A 126 -18.40 5.07 -20.98
C GLU A 126 -18.93 3.78 -20.30
N GLU A 127 -18.64 2.61 -20.89
CA GLU A 127 -18.91 1.33 -20.22
C GLU A 127 -18.04 1.17 -18.98
N ARG A 128 -16.75 1.49 -19.07
CA ARG A 128 -15.82 1.45 -17.92
C ARG A 128 -16.25 2.40 -16.80
N LYS A 129 -16.63 3.64 -17.15
CA LYS A 129 -17.15 4.62 -16.19
C LYS A 129 -18.39 4.11 -15.48
N ARG A 130 -19.36 3.55 -16.22
CA ARG A 130 -20.59 2.98 -15.62
C ARG A 130 -20.27 1.90 -14.59
N VAL A 131 -19.30 1.02 -14.90
CA VAL A 131 -18.84 -0.01 -13.97
C VAL A 131 -18.25 0.61 -12.72
N VAL A 132 -17.31 1.55 -12.86
CA VAL A 132 -16.67 2.22 -11.72
C VAL A 132 -17.70 2.94 -10.86
N TYR A 133 -18.63 3.67 -11.46
CA TYR A 133 -19.68 4.37 -10.71
C TYR A 133 -20.65 3.43 -10.00
N SER A 134 -20.96 2.28 -10.61
CA SER A 134 -21.78 1.24 -9.96
C SER A 134 -21.08 0.72 -8.71
N VAL A 135 -19.79 0.40 -8.81
CA VAL A 135 -19.00 -0.09 -7.66
C VAL A 135 -18.91 0.95 -6.54
N ILE A 136 -18.61 2.21 -6.89
CA ILE A 136 -18.52 3.30 -5.89
C ILE A 136 -19.87 3.51 -5.21
N ARG A 137 -20.96 3.49 -5.96
CA ARG A 137 -22.32 3.61 -5.41
C ARG A 137 -22.61 2.47 -4.44
N SER A 138 -22.41 1.23 -4.87
CA SER A 138 -22.61 0.05 -4.01
C SER A 138 -21.75 0.10 -2.77
N LEU A 139 -20.52 0.61 -2.86
CA LEU A 139 -19.65 0.79 -1.71
C LEU A 139 -20.20 1.82 -0.72
N ILE A 140 -20.72 2.97 -1.20
CA ILE A 140 -21.34 4.00 -0.37
C ILE A 140 -22.59 3.45 0.33
N GLU A 141 -23.46 2.75 -0.41
CA GLU A 141 -24.66 2.11 0.13
C GLU A 141 -24.28 1.05 1.19
N TYR A 142 -23.30 0.21 0.92
CA TYR A 142 -22.79 -0.78 1.85
C TYR A 142 -22.26 -0.14 3.14
N MET A 143 -21.50 0.96 3.03
CA MET A 143 -21.05 1.71 4.19
C MET A 143 -22.21 2.21 5.06
N HIS A 144 -23.22 2.77 4.43
CA HIS A 144 -24.40 3.30 5.16
C HIS A 144 -25.21 2.19 5.83
N GLY A 145 -25.27 1.00 5.24
CA GLY A 145 -25.98 -0.16 5.80
C GLY A 145 -25.29 -0.77 7.04
N ARG A 146 -23.95 -0.67 7.14
CA ARG A 146 -23.20 -1.28 8.27
C ARG A 146 -23.13 -0.43 9.54
N GLY A 147 -23.35 0.87 9.45
CA GLY A 147 -23.13 1.78 10.55
C GLY A 147 -21.65 2.06 10.86
N ILE A 148 -21.40 3.02 11.78
CA ILE A 148 -20.07 3.59 12.03
C ILE A 148 -19.20 2.71 12.96
N GLY A 149 -19.76 1.65 13.56
CA GLY A 149 -19.10 0.86 14.60
C GLY A 149 -18.00 -0.08 14.09
N GLU A 150 -18.09 -0.57 12.86
CA GLU A 150 -17.16 -1.49 12.27
C GLU A 150 -16.24 -0.77 11.28
N ARG A 151 -15.01 -0.50 11.69
CA ARG A 151 -14.01 0.09 10.81
C ARG A 151 -13.38 -0.98 9.94
N MET A 152 -13.63 -0.92 8.63
CA MET A 152 -12.88 -1.68 7.65
C MET A 152 -11.52 -1.03 7.44
N ARG A 153 -10.50 -1.84 7.20
CA ARG A 153 -9.20 -1.35 6.73
C ARG A 153 -9.12 -1.64 5.24
N LEU A 154 -9.80 -0.79 4.46
CA LEU A 154 -9.97 -0.99 3.02
C LEU A 154 -9.33 0.15 2.24
N PHE A 155 -8.43 -0.20 1.33
CA PHE A 155 -7.93 0.71 0.30
C PHE A 155 -8.76 0.57 -0.97
N VAL A 156 -9.37 1.66 -1.40
CA VAL A 156 -10.05 1.74 -2.70
C VAL A 156 -9.15 2.50 -3.65
N VAL A 157 -8.61 1.80 -4.61
CA VAL A 157 -7.63 2.32 -5.57
C VAL A 157 -8.34 2.69 -6.86
N LEU A 158 -8.24 3.96 -7.25
CA LEU A 158 -8.71 4.51 -8.51
C LEU A 158 -7.48 4.91 -9.35
N ASP A 159 -7.01 4.01 -10.18
CA ASP A 159 -5.98 4.35 -11.15
C ASP A 159 -6.61 5.05 -12.36
N GLU A 160 -5.86 5.97 -12.99
CA GLU A 160 -6.38 6.87 -14.03
C GLU A 160 -7.65 7.60 -13.57
N ALA A 161 -7.64 8.09 -12.31
CA ALA A 161 -8.81 8.66 -11.63
C ALA A 161 -9.46 9.81 -12.41
N TRP A 162 -8.70 10.55 -13.23
CA TRP A 162 -9.21 11.62 -14.07
C TRP A 162 -10.34 11.17 -15.03
N ARG A 163 -10.30 9.90 -15.45
CA ARG A 163 -11.34 9.32 -16.32
C ARG A 163 -12.70 9.16 -15.63
N THR A 164 -12.71 9.12 -14.29
CA THR A 164 -13.90 8.91 -13.48
C THR A 164 -14.38 10.17 -12.75
N LEU A 165 -13.63 11.27 -12.86
CA LEU A 165 -13.95 12.51 -12.16
C LEU A 165 -14.99 13.40 -12.87
N ASP A 166 -15.56 12.95 -13.98
CA ASP A 166 -16.71 13.62 -14.65
C ASP A 166 -17.96 13.68 -13.74
N ASN A 167 -18.04 12.78 -12.74
CA ASN A 167 -19.03 12.86 -11.65
C ASN A 167 -18.30 13.09 -10.32
N PRO A 168 -17.84 14.33 -10.09
CA PRO A 168 -17.00 14.64 -8.91
C PRO A 168 -17.73 14.43 -7.59
N ASP A 169 -19.05 14.51 -7.56
CA ASP A 169 -19.81 14.45 -6.30
C ASP A 169 -19.72 13.08 -5.65
N MET A 170 -19.81 12.00 -6.43
CA MET A 170 -19.76 10.63 -5.94
C MET A 170 -18.37 10.28 -5.37
N VAL A 171 -17.31 10.63 -6.09
CA VAL A 171 -15.93 10.42 -5.60
C VAL A 171 -15.66 11.30 -4.40
N GLN A 172 -16.10 12.57 -4.41
CA GLN A 172 -15.96 13.45 -3.25
C GLN A 172 -16.73 12.94 -2.03
N GLN A 173 -17.89 12.33 -2.22
CA GLN A 173 -18.65 11.70 -1.13
C GLN A 173 -17.82 10.58 -0.49
N LEU A 174 -17.22 9.71 -1.30
CA LEU A 174 -16.36 8.65 -0.81
C LEU A 174 -15.16 9.20 -0.01
N TYR A 175 -14.56 10.31 -0.45
CA TYR A 175 -13.50 11.01 0.30
C TYR A 175 -13.99 11.60 1.63
N ARG A 176 -15.18 12.21 1.66
CA ARG A 176 -15.73 12.83 2.88
C ARG A 176 -16.16 11.81 3.93
N GLU A 177 -16.75 10.71 3.49
CA GLU A 177 -17.40 9.75 4.38
C GLU A 177 -16.54 8.52 4.67
N GLY A 178 -15.73 8.07 3.71
CA GLY A 178 -14.96 6.82 3.78
C GLY A 178 -14.10 6.68 5.04
N ARG A 179 -13.51 7.79 5.50
CA ARG A 179 -12.73 7.80 6.76
C ARG A 179 -13.50 7.24 7.95
N LYS A 180 -14.81 7.52 8.05
CA LYS A 180 -15.66 7.08 9.19
C LYS A 180 -15.77 5.56 9.24
N TYR A 181 -15.65 4.92 8.08
CA TYR A 181 -15.77 3.48 7.89
C TYR A 181 -14.42 2.77 7.75
N GLY A 182 -13.30 3.51 7.89
CA GLY A 182 -11.96 2.97 7.77
C GLY A 182 -11.51 2.73 6.32
N ILE A 183 -12.12 3.47 5.37
CA ILE A 183 -11.77 3.41 3.95
C ILE A 183 -10.74 4.47 3.63
N SER A 184 -9.67 4.06 2.96
CA SER A 184 -8.66 4.91 2.33
C SER A 184 -8.88 4.94 0.83
N VAL A 185 -9.20 6.11 0.29
CA VAL A 185 -9.26 6.30 -1.16
C VAL A 185 -7.87 6.67 -1.66
N VAL A 186 -7.40 5.94 -2.65
CA VAL A 186 -6.11 6.18 -3.30
C VAL A 186 -6.37 6.49 -4.78
N THR A 187 -6.04 7.70 -5.19
CA THR A 187 -6.17 8.11 -6.60
C THR A 187 -4.81 8.30 -7.23
N ALA A 188 -4.62 7.81 -8.45
CA ALA A 188 -3.48 8.12 -9.28
C ALA A 188 -3.93 8.81 -10.56
N THR A 189 -3.25 9.90 -10.95
CA THR A 189 -3.59 10.67 -12.15
C THR A 189 -2.37 11.26 -12.84
N GLN A 190 -2.48 11.44 -14.13
CA GLN A 190 -1.42 12.04 -14.95
C GLN A 190 -1.54 13.56 -15.06
N ALA A 191 -2.73 14.09 -15.01
CA ALA A 191 -3.00 15.51 -15.14
C ALA A 191 -3.51 16.11 -13.83
N VAL A 192 -2.77 17.08 -13.31
CA VAL A 192 -3.12 17.77 -12.05
C VAL A 192 -4.40 18.58 -12.22
N GLY A 193 -4.59 19.18 -13.40
CA GLY A 193 -5.76 20.01 -13.71
C GLY A 193 -7.08 19.25 -13.76
N ASP A 194 -7.03 17.93 -13.97
CA ASP A 194 -8.21 17.07 -14.04
C ASP A 194 -8.70 16.62 -12.65
N VAL A 195 -7.87 16.82 -11.62
CA VAL A 195 -8.24 16.50 -10.25
C VAL A 195 -8.95 17.67 -9.60
N SER A 196 -10.15 17.44 -9.10
CA SER A 196 -10.87 18.50 -8.38
C SER A 196 -10.08 18.96 -7.15
N ARG A 197 -10.16 20.26 -6.83
CA ARG A 197 -9.58 20.79 -5.57
C ARG A 197 -10.09 20.03 -4.36
N GLY A 198 -11.32 19.52 -4.41
CA GLY A 198 -11.91 18.73 -3.34
C GLY A 198 -11.20 17.41 -3.08
N VAL A 199 -10.71 16.70 -4.11
CA VAL A 199 -9.93 15.47 -3.95
C VAL A 199 -8.58 15.77 -3.30
N ILE A 200 -7.87 16.76 -3.81
CA ILE A 200 -6.54 17.12 -3.29
C ILE A 200 -6.63 17.65 -1.84
N SER A 201 -7.59 18.52 -1.54
CA SER A 201 -7.78 19.05 -0.19
C SER A 201 -8.22 18.00 0.83
N ASN A 202 -8.90 16.95 0.38
CA ASN A 202 -9.29 15.81 1.22
C ASN A 202 -8.27 14.67 1.24
N SER A 203 -7.11 14.81 0.61
CA SER A 203 -6.02 13.85 0.69
C SER A 203 -5.00 14.30 1.72
N ALA A 204 -4.83 13.52 2.79
CA ALA A 204 -3.79 13.83 3.78
C ALA A 204 -2.39 13.55 3.26
N CYS A 205 -2.26 12.62 2.32
CA CYS A 205 -0.99 12.25 1.72
C CYS A 205 -1.03 12.57 0.22
N LEU A 206 -0.06 13.36 -0.23
CA LEU A 206 0.12 13.69 -1.65
C LEU A 206 1.52 13.24 -2.08
N PHE A 207 1.56 12.42 -3.12
CA PHE A 207 2.80 12.03 -3.80
C PHE A 207 2.84 12.71 -5.16
N ILE A 208 3.77 13.63 -5.33
CA ILE A 208 3.90 14.43 -6.53
C ILE A 208 5.19 14.03 -7.21
N PHE A 209 5.06 13.24 -8.26
CA PHE A 209 6.13 12.85 -9.16
C PHE A 209 6.41 13.97 -10.17
N LYS A 210 7.32 13.72 -11.11
CA LYS A 210 7.62 14.67 -12.18
C LYS A 210 6.34 15.14 -12.84
N LEU A 211 6.22 16.47 -13.00
CA LEU A 211 5.14 17.14 -13.72
C LEU A 211 5.63 17.64 -15.09
N GLN A 212 4.71 17.81 -16.03
CA GLN A 212 5.00 18.35 -17.34
C GLN A 212 4.36 19.74 -17.48
N GLY A 213 5.23 20.75 -17.49
CA GLY A 213 4.81 22.13 -17.72
C GLY A 213 4.55 22.95 -16.46
N ASP A 214 4.68 24.26 -16.64
CA ASP A 214 4.58 25.25 -15.55
C ASP A 214 3.14 25.40 -15.02
N ASN A 215 2.13 25.04 -15.82
CA ASN A 215 0.73 25.17 -15.47
C ASN A 215 0.33 24.26 -14.30
N ASP A 216 0.76 22.99 -14.31
CA ASP A 216 0.43 22.03 -13.24
C ASP A 216 1.12 22.41 -11.92
N ALA A 217 2.40 22.79 -12.00
CA ALA A 217 3.14 23.27 -10.83
C ALA A 217 2.55 24.59 -10.31
N GLY A 218 2.18 25.51 -11.21
CA GLY A 218 1.51 26.77 -10.90
C GLY A 218 0.19 26.54 -10.15
N TRP A 219 -0.65 25.64 -10.65
CA TRP A 219 -1.92 25.28 -10.00
C TRP A 219 -1.72 24.72 -8.58
N LEU A 220 -0.71 23.87 -8.38
CA LEU A 220 -0.38 23.34 -7.05
C LEU A 220 0.10 24.43 -6.08
N VAL A 221 0.82 25.43 -6.57
CA VAL A 221 1.24 26.59 -5.77
C VAL A 221 0.04 27.46 -5.43
N GLU A 222 -0.82 27.79 -6.38
CA GLU A 222 -2.05 28.57 -6.15
C GLU A 222 -3.02 27.89 -5.19
N SER A 223 -3.05 26.55 -5.21
CA SER A 223 -3.85 25.75 -4.30
C SER A 223 -3.24 25.62 -2.89
N GLY A 224 -2.04 26.17 -2.66
CA GLY A 224 -1.33 26.07 -1.38
C GLY A 224 -0.80 24.67 -1.07
N VAL A 225 -0.73 23.79 -2.07
CA VAL A 225 -0.24 22.41 -1.94
C VAL A 225 1.28 22.38 -1.97
N VAL A 226 1.89 23.19 -2.83
CA VAL A 226 3.33 23.27 -3.05
C VAL A 226 3.80 24.69 -2.76
N GLU A 227 4.91 24.83 -2.05
CA GLU A 227 5.55 26.12 -1.86
C GLU A 227 6.19 26.59 -3.19
N LYS A 228 6.11 27.89 -3.47
CA LYS A 228 6.63 28.47 -4.72
C LYS A 228 8.09 28.08 -5.00
N GLY A 229 8.91 27.99 -3.96
CA GLY A 229 10.32 27.58 -4.07
C GLY A 229 10.53 26.14 -4.55
N ASN A 230 9.54 25.26 -4.33
CA ASN A 230 9.62 23.85 -4.70
C ASN A 230 9.02 23.55 -6.09
N ALA A 231 8.24 24.48 -6.66
CA ALA A 231 7.52 24.26 -7.91
C ALA A 231 8.45 23.92 -9.09
N ALA A 232 9.57 24.64 -9.22
CA ALA A 232 10.55 24.39 -10.29
C ALA A 232 11.18 22.99 -10.20
N LEU A 233 11.35 22.46 -9.00
CA LEU A 233 11.94 21.13 -8.78
C LEU A 233 11.05 20.00 -9.29
N LEU A 234 9.73 20.21 -9.33
CA LEU A 234 8.78 19.16 -9.74
C LEU A 234 8.93 18.79 -11.23
N GLY A 235 9.33 19.74 -12.07
CA GLY A 235 9.63 19.49 -13.49
C GLY A 235 10.93 18.74 -13.74
N GLU A 236 11.85 18.74 -12.77
CA GLU A 236 13.20 18.17 -12.88
C GLU A 236 13.36 16.85 -12.13
N LEU A 237 12.33 16.39 -11.42
CA LEU A 237 12.42 15.15 -10.64
C LEU A 237 12.81 13.96 -11.52
N PRO A 238 13.78 13.14 -11.10
CA PRO A 238 14.10 11.88 -11.74
C PRO A 238 12.92 10.90 -11.70
N VAL A 239 12.90 9.95 -12.62
CA VAL A 239 11.91 8.86 -12.60
C VAL A 239 12.02 8.06 -11.30
N GLY A 240 10.89 7.86 -10.64
CA GLY A 240 10.81 7.17 -9.35
C GLY A 240 11.01 8.07 -8.14
N SER A 241 11.43 9.32 -8.33
CA SER A 241 11.52 10.32 -7.26
C SER A 241 10.24 11.10 -7.15
N CYS A 242 9.87 11.53 -5.95
CA CYS A 242 8.67 12.33 -5.74
C CYS A 242 8.82 13.28 -4.55
N MET A 243 8.03 14.34 -4.57
CA MET A 243 7.74 15.13 -3.40
C MET A 243 6.57 14.49 -2.66
N VAL A 244 6.71 14.29 -1.36
CA VAL A 244 5.67 13.74 -0.48
C VAL A 244 5.23 14.82 0.48
N ARG A 245 3.94 15.09 0.54
CA ARG A 245 3.33 16.01 1.50
C ARG A 245 2.37 15.23 2.37
N ILE A 246 2.53 15.33 3.69
CA ILE A 246 1.73 14.58 4.66
C ILE A 246 1.15 15.55 5.68
N ASN A 247 -0.17 15.44 5.91
CA ASN A 247 -0.89 16.16 6.95
C ASN A 247 -1.09 15.26 8.17
N TYR A 248 -0.32 15.48 9.22
CA TYR A 248 -0.47 14.75 10.48
C TYR A 248 -1.51 15.41 11.41
N LYS A 249 -2.14 14.59 12.26
CA LYS A 249 -3.04 15.08 13.32
C LYS A 249 -2.24 15.91 14.32
N GLY A 250 -2.80 17.04 14.71
CA GLY A 250 -2.16 17.92 15.71
C GLY A 250 -1.07 18.83 15.18
N GLU A 251 -0.65 18.67 13.94
CA GLU A 251 0.29 19.58 13.27
C GLU A 251 -0.46 20.71 12.56
N GLY A 252 -0.02 21.94 12.76
CA GLY A 252 -0.66 23.11 12.12
C GLY A 252 -0.30 23.26 10.64
N ARG A 253 0.67 22.51 10.15
CA ARG A 253 1.15 22.54 8.75
C ARG A 253 1.46 21.12 8.28
N ALA A 254 1.35 20.91 6.97
CA ALA A 254 1.77 19.67 6.36
C ALA A 254 3.31 19.55 6.32
N SER A 255 3.81 18.38 6.61
CA SER A 255 5.23 18.05 6.44
C SER A 255 5.51 17.69 4.98
N THR A 256 6.61 18.21 4.44
CA THR A 256 7.01 17.99 3.03
C THR A 256 8.39 17.36 2.97
N PHE A 257 8.51 16.31 2.18
CA PHE A 257 9.73 15.53 1.98
C PHE A 257 9.99 15.31 0.49
N PHE A 258 11.25 15.20 0.10
CA PHE A 258 11.62 14.70 -1.22
C PHE A 258 12.19 13.29 -1.05
N LEU A 259 11.65 12.33 -1.77
CA LEU A 259 12.17 10.97 -1.86
C LEU A 259 13.02 10.82 -3.11
N ASP A 260 14.18 10.22 -2.97
CA ASP A 260 15.09 9.94 -4.09
C ASP A 260 14.49 8.90 -5.03
N ARG A 261 14.08 7.81 -4.44
CA ARG A 261 13.46 6.69 -5.12
C ARG A 261 12.63 5.92 -4.12
N ILE A 262 11.48 5.50 -4.55
CA ILE A 262 10.67 4.57 -3.76
C ILE A 262 11.37 3.22 -3.82
N ASP A 263 11.80 2.75 -2.66
CA ASP A 263 12.40 1.43 -2.56
C ASP A 263 11.30 0.40 -2.81
N GLY A 264 11.44 -0.33 -3.89
CA GLY A 264 10.43 -1.26 -4.36
C GLY A 264 10.60 -2.65 -3.79
N PHE A 265 9.48 -3.35 -3.77
CA PHE A 265 9.51 -4.75 -4.01
C PHE A 265 9.93 -4.94 -5.48
N SER A 266 10.90 -5.80 -5.74
CA SER A 266 11.21 -6.15 -7.11
C SER A 266 10.02 -6.90 -7.70
N THR A 267 9.20 -6.21 -8.49
CA THR A 267 8.11 -6.84 -9.25
C THR A 267 8.61 -7.61 -10.46
N ASP A 268 9.92 -7.62 -10.71
CA ASP A 268 10.55 -8.49 -11.71
C ASP A 268 10.41 -9.99 -11.38
N VAL A 269 9.81 -10.30 -10.24
CA VAL A 269 9.48 -11.66 -9.80
C VAL A 269 8.29 -12.27 -10.57
N CYS A 270 7.62 -11.54 -11.43
CA CYS A 270 6.54 -12.07 -12.28
C CYS A 270 6.96 -13.19 -13.25
N HIS A 271 8.22 -13.56 -13.29
CA HIS A 271 8.72 -14.68 -14.10
C HIS A 271 9.17 -15.91 -13.30
N ILE A 272 8.98 -15.94 -11.99
CA ILE A 272 9.20 -17.17 -11.22
C ILE A 272 8.00 -18.07 -11.44
N THR A 273 8.13 -18.97 -12.41
CA THR A 273 7.18 -20.06 -12.59
C THR A 273 7.11 -20.88 -11.29
N LYS A 274 5.92 -21.42 -10.98
CA LYS A 274 5.64 -22.29 -9.80
C LYS A 274 6.62 -23.47 -9.61
N GLY A 275 7.63 -23.62 -10.47
CA GLY A 275 8.64 -24.69 -10.45
C GLY A 275 9.94 -24.36 -9.71
N ASP A 276 10.31 -23.10 -9.59
CA ASP A 276 11.58 -22.68 -8.99
C ASP A 276 11.40 -22.14 -7.56
N ARG A 277 10.84 -22.98 -6.68
CA ARG A 277 10.87 -22.71 -5.25
C ARG A 277 12.32 -22.80 -4.79
N MET A 278 12.99 -21.65 -4.67
CA MET A 278 14.30 -21.60 -4.06
C MET A 278 14.17 -22.03 -2.60
N LYS A 279 14.74 -23.19 -2.30
CA LYS A 279 15.02 -23.56 -0.91
C LYS A 279 16.09 -22.61 -0.40
N TYR A 280 15.70 -21.61 0.37
CA TYR A 280 16.65 -20.73 1.05
C TYR A 280 17.46 -21.57 2.04
N GLU A 281 18.73 -21.83 1.75
CA GLU A 281 19.69 -22.18 2.77
C GLU A 281 20.05 -20.89 3.54
N ILE A 282 19.21 -20.58 4.52
CA ILE A 282 19.46 -19.41 5.38
C ILE A 282 20.64 -19.77 6.29
N SER A 283 21.71 -19.02 6.18
CA SER A 283 22.86 -19.21 7.05
C SER A 283 22.47 -19.06 8.52
N LEU A 284 22.68 -20.09 9.32
CA LEU A 284 22.40 -20.10 10.75
C LEU A 284 23.05 -18.90 11.46
N SER A 285 24.27 -18.50 11.04
CA SER A 285 24.96 -17.34 11.58
C SER A 285 24.18 -16.04 11.40
N ARG A 286 23.55 -15.83 10.23
CA ARG A 286 22.73 -14.64 9.97
C ARG A 286 21.46 -14.63 10.82
N ILE A 287 20.84 -15.79 11.01
CA ILE A 287 19.65 -15.90 11.86
C ILE A 287 20.01 -15.55 13.31
N LEU A 288 21.10 -16.09 13.83
CA LEU A 288 21.54 -15.83 15.19
C LEU A 288 21.93 -14.36 15.42
N GLU A 289 22.60 -13.73 14.46
CA GLU A 289 22.92 -12.29 14.50
C GLU A 289 21.67 -11.43 14.49
N ALA A 290 20.68 -11.78 13.64
CA ALA A 290 19.41 -11.08 13.59
C ALA A 290 18.59 -11.24 14.88
N LEU A 291 18.58 -12.44 15.46
CA LEU A 291 17.95 -12.71 16.75
C LEU A 291 18.55 -11.83 17.86
N ASP A 292 19.87 -11.72 17.91
CA ASP A 292 20.53 -10.91 18.93
C ASP A 292 20.24 -9.42 18.80
N ARG A 293 20.07 -8.95 17.58
CA ARG A 293 19.82 -7.55 17.28
C ARG A 293 18.35 -7.13 17.41
N LEU A 294 17.41 -7.98 16.99
CA LEU A 294 16.02 -7.60 16.81
C LEU A 294 15.05 -8.16 17.84
N VAL A 295 15.44 -9.21 18.57
CA VAL A 295 14.58 -9.84 19.58
C VAL A 295 15.06 -9.49 20.97
N GLU A 296 14.33 -8.68 21.71
CA GLU A 296 14.71 -8.29 23.08
C GLU A 296 14.35 -9.36 24.11
N ASN A 297 13.28 -10.13 23.86
CA ASN A 297 12.82 -11.16 24.78
C ASN A 297 13.80 -12.36 24.84
N ARG A 298 14.51 -12.48 25.96
CA ARG A 298 15.53 -13.52 26.18
C ARG A 298 14.96 -14.95 26.07
N ALA A 299 13.78 -15.20 26.62
CA ALA A 299 13.15 -16.53 26.56
C ALA A 299 12.77 -16.90 25.12
N ALA A 300 12.26 -15.94 24.33
CA ALA A 300 11.99 -16.16 22.93
C ALA A 300 13.27 -16.42 22.11
N LYS A 301 14.36 -15.68 22.39
CA LYS A 301 15.66 -15.93 21.77
C LYS A 301 16.16 -17.35 22.01
N GLU A 302 16.14 -17.80 23.26
CA GLU A 302 16.61 -19.13 23.64
C GLU A 302 15.77 -20.23 22.99
N ARG A 303 14.44 -20.05 22.89
CA ARG A 303 13.57 -20.99 22.21
C ARG A 303 13.83 -21.10 20.71
N ILE A 304 13.98 -19.97 20.03
CA ILE A 304 14.31 -19.97 18.60
C ILE A 304 15.70 -20.59 18.37
N ARG A 305 16.68 -20.32 19.23
CA ARG A 305 18.00 -20.95 19.13
C ARG A 305 17.91 -22.48 19.29
N SER A 306 17.22 -22.95 20.30
CA SER A 306 17.00 -24.39 20.52
C SER A 306 16.28 -25.07 19.35
N PHE A 307 15.30 -24.38 18.77
CA PHE A 307 14.61 -24.86 17.57
C PHE A 307 15.56 -24.96 16.36
N LEU A 308 16.42 -23.97 16.14
CA LEU A 308 17.39 -23.97 15.04
C LEU A 308 18.46 -25.05 15.23
N GLU A 309 18.93 -25.29 16.45
CA GLU A 309 19.91 -26.32 16.78
C GLU A 309 19.34 -27.73 16.60
N SER A 310 18.06 -27.93 16.89
CA SER A 310 17.38 -29.23 16.69
C SER A 310 17.23 -29.62 15.22
N GLY A 311 17.27 -28.65 14.29
CA GLY A 311 17.08 -28.84 12.85
C GLY A 311 18.36 -29.11 12.06
N ASN A 312 19.50 -29.48 12.70
CA ASN A 312 20.79 -29.69 12.02
C ASN A 312 21.26 -28.52 11.14
N GLY A 313 20.92 -27.28 11.50
CA GLY A 313 21.36 -26.08 10.80
C GLY A 313 20.66 -25.79 9.46
N ARG A 314 19.66 -26.59 9.08
CA ARG A 314 18.81 -26.38 7.91
C ARG A 314 17.36 -26.20 8.37
N THR A 315 16.91 -24.97 8.40
CA THR A 315 15.53 -24.67 8.77
C THR A 315 14.81 -24.09 7.55
N GLU A 316 13.69 -24.70 7.21
CA GLU A 316 12.81 -24.12 6.19
C GLU A 316 12.19 -22.83 6.74
N LEU A 317 12.10 -21.80 5.89
CA LEU A 317 11.58 -20.49 6.25
C LEU A 317 10.17 -20.57 6.89
N VAL A 318 9.32 -21.44 6.36
CA VAL A 318 7.96 -21.68 6.90
C VAL A 318 7.98 -22.14 8.35
N ASN A 319 8.90 -23.05 8.69
CA ASN A 319 9.01 -23.58 10.04
C ASN A 319 9.55 -22.55 11.04
N LEU A 320 10.51 -21.72 10.59
CA LEU A 320 11.02 -20.60 11.39
C LEU A 320 9.91 -19.56 11.66
N ILE A 321 9.17 -19.19 10.65
CA ILE A 321 8.04 -18.25 10.78
C ILE A 321 6.96 -18.84 11.70
N ARG A 322 6.63 -20.11 11.55
CA ARG A 322 5.66 -20.80 12.42
C ARG A 322 6.07 -20.76 13.89
N GLU A 323 7.36 -20.99 14.19
CA GLU A 323 7.85 -20.92 15.57
C GLU A 323 7.80 -19.48 16.10
N MET A 324 8.14 -18.50 15.30
CA MET A 324 7.98 -17.08 15.67
C MET A 324 6.52 -16.75 15.98
N MET A 325 5.57 -17.21 15.16
CA MET A 325 4.13 -17.02 15.41
C MET A 325 3.67 -17.69 16.71
N ARG A 326 4.16 -18.90 17.01
CA ARG A 326 3.87 -19.61 18.28
C ARG A 326 4.37 -18.84 19.50
N LEU A 327 5.46 -18.12 19.34
CA LEU A 327 6.05 -17.27 20.39
C LEU A 327 5.38 -15.91 20.50
N GLY A 328 4.33 -15.65 19.70
CA GLY A 328 3.54 -14.42 19.74
C GLY A 328 4.14 -13.23 19.00
N PHE A 329 5.12 -13.44 18.13
CA PHE A 329 5.62 -12.36 17.27
C PHE A 329 4.54 -11.92 16.28
N ASP A 330 4.38 -10.61 16.16
CA ASP A 330 3.51 -10.03 15.15
C ASP A 330 4.11 -10.13 13.74
N ARG A 331 3.25 -9.96 12.74
CA ARG A 331 3.63 -10.06 11.33
C ARG A 331 4.73 -9.06 10.96
N ALA A 332 4.69 -7.84 11.49
CA ALA A 332 5.67 -6.80 11.19
C ALA A 332 7.07 -7.17 11.70
N THR A 333 7.14 -7.71 12.91
CA THR A 333 8.39 -8.21 13.51
C THR A 333 8.93 -9.38 12.70
N ILE A 334 8.10 -10.33 12.28
CA ILE A 334 8.50 -11.46 11.44
C ILE A 334 9.08 -11.00 10.11
N VAL A 335 8.43 -10.07 9.42
CA VAL A 335 8.92 -9.54 8.14
C VAL A 335 10.23 -8.77 8.32
N THR A 336 10.35 -7.98 9.37
CA THR A 336 11.59 -7.24 9.67
C THR A 336 12.74 -8.20 9.94
N PHE A 337 12.48 -9.26 10.70
CA PHE A 337 13.43 -10.30 11.01
C PHE A 337 13.89 -11.05 9.75
N THR A 338 12.97 -11.57 8.96
CA THR A 338 13.28 -12.34 7.74
C THR A 338 14.05 -11.50 6.72
N ARG A 339 13.70 -10.22 6.57
CA ARG A 339 14.46 -9.27 5.75
C ARG A 339 15.90 -9.11 6.24
N SER A 340 16.11 -9.04 7.55
CA SER A 340 17.43 -8.87 8.12
C SER A 340 18.38 -10.06 7.88
N ILE A 341 17.82 -11.24 7.67
CA ILE A 341 18.56 -12.45 7.30
C ILE A 341 18.70 -12.65 5.79
N GLY A 342 18.21 -11.70 4.99
CA GLY A 342 18.37 -11.69 3.53
C GLY A 342 17.24 -12.40 2.77
N VAL A 343 16.14 -12.74 3.45
CA VAL A 343 14.93 -13.23 2.80
C VAL A 343 14.16 -12.05 2.23
N ASN A 344 13.71 -12.15 0.98
CA ASN A 344 12.86 -11.11 0.42
C ASN A 344 11.44 -11.17 1.03
N ASP A 345 10.74 -10.06 0.93
CA ASP A 345 9.42 -9.93 1.57
C ASP A 345 8.36 -10.85 0.95
N ILE A 346 8.57 -11.26 -0.30
CA ILE A 346 7.69 -12.15 -1.07
C ILE A 346 7.68 -13.54 -0.46
N ASP A 347 8.88 -14.12 -0.34
CA ASP A 347 9.03 -15.45 0.23
C ASP A 347 8.62 -15.46 1.70
N THR A 348 8.82 -14.33 2.40
CA THR A 348 8.32 -14.17 3.77
C THR A 348 6.80 -14.24 3.84
N VAL A 349 6.10 -13.56 2.92
CA VAL A 349 4.63 -13.56 2.90
C VAL A 349 4.07 -14.93 2.54
N GLU A 350 4.62 -15.57 1.51
CA GLU A 350 4.21 -16.93 1.13
C GLU A 350 4.46 -17.91 2.28
N ALA A 351 5.63 -17.84 2.90
CA ALA A 351 5.95 -18.69 4.03
C ALA A 351 5.08 -18.39 5.27
N TYR A 352 4.69 -17.12 5.47
CA TYR A 352 3.78 -16.73 6.56
C TYR A 352 2.37 -17.28 6.35
N GLU A 353 1.82 -17.19 5.14
CA GLU A 353 0.49 -17.75 4.84
C GLU A 353 0.51 -19.29 4.93
N ASN A 354 1.54 -19.95 4.39
CA ASN A 354 1.72 -21.40 4.53
C ASN A 354 1.91 -21.83 6.02
N ALA A 355 2.44 -20.95 6.87
CA ALA A 355 2.57 -21.23 8.29
C ALA A 355 1.22 -21.20 9.04
N LYS A 356 0.23 -20.43 8.54
CA LYS A 356 -1.13 -20.34 9.09
C LYS A 356 -1.97 -21.56 8.76
N ASP A 357 -1.89 -22.08 7.52
CA ASP A 357 -2.78 -23.15 7.03
C ASP A 357 -2.71 -24.43 7.85
N VAL A 358 -1.59 -24.69 8.53
CA VAL A 358 -1.43 -25.86 9.41
C VAL A 358 -2.11 -25.67 10.79
N ARG A 359 -2.61 -24.48 11.11
CA ARG A 359 -3.32 -24.24 12.38
C ARG A 359 -4.73 -24.85 12.40
N LEU A 360 -5.31 -25.08 11.24
CA LEU A 360 -6.68 -25.67 11.13
C LEU A 360 -6.72 -27.18 11.42
N ASP A 361 -5.58 -27.86 11.26
CA ASP A 361 -5.52 -29.33 11.47
C ASP A 361 -5.26 -29.76 12.93
N ILE A 362 -5.03 -28.82 13.86
CA ILE A 362 -4.67 -29.12 15.26
C ILE A 362 -5.85 -28.85 16.23
N GLU A 363 -6.89 -28.16 15.78
CA GLU A 363 -8.08 -27.89 16.62
C GLU A 363 -9.21 -28.94 16.43
N GLU A 364 -9.01 -30.00 15.60
CA GLU A 364 -9.96 -31.11 15.38
C GLU A 364 -9.46 -32.47 15.93
N GLU A 365 -8.40 -32.53 16.72
CA GLU A 365 -8.00 -33.69 17.55
C GLU A 365 -8.09 -33.30 19.07
#